data_20071f509f2904b2f94ec4034fd9d7ca
#
_entry.id   20071f509f2904b2f94ec4034fd9d7ca
#
_cell.length_a   1.000
_cell.length_b   1.000
_cell.length_c   1.000
_cell.angle_alpha   90.00
_cell.angle_beta   90.00
_cell.angle_gamma   90.00
#
_symmetry.space_group_name_H-M   'P 1'
#
loop_
_entity.id
_entity.type
_entity.pdbx_description
1 polymer ?
#
loop_
_entity_poly.entity_id
_entity_poly.type
_entity_poly.pdbx_seq_one_letter_code
_entity_poly.pdbx_strand_id
1 'polypeptide(L)' 'MILVIDDDSAIRTSLSFMLKRAKYDVQAVSSPKEAIAIVRSVAPELILMDMNFS' A
#
# COMPACT_ATOMS: atom_id res chain seq x y z
N MET A 1 2.41 9.72 -3.37
CA MET A 1 1.53 8.69 -2.80
C MET A 1 2.37 7.48 -2.42
N ILE A 2 2.06 6.88 -1.29
CA ILE A 2 2.70 5.65 -0.83
C ILE A 2 1.73 4.50 -1.08
N LEU A 3 2.21 3.43 -1.72
CA LEU A 3 1.40 2.25 -1.99
C LEU A 3 1.80 1.13 -1.02
N VAL A 4 0.82 0.62 -0.29
CA VAL A 4 1.01 -0.50 0.65
C VAL A 4 0.40 -1.76 0.06
N ILE A 5 1.17 -2.83 0.00
CA ILE A 5 0.73 -4.12 -0.53
C ILE A 5 0.89 -5.16 0.57
N ASP A 6 -0.23 -5.64 1.10
CA ASP A 6 -0.22 -6.65 2.16
C ASP A 6 -1.55 -7.40 2.13
N ASP A 7 -1.50 -8.72 2.29
CA ASP A 7 -2.71 -9.53 2.32
C ASP A 7 -3.43 -9.49 3.68
N ASP A 8 -2.78 -8.96 4.71
CA ASP A 8 -3.37 -8.82 6.05
C ASP A 8 -4.08 -7.47 6.18
N SER A 9 -5.40 -7.50 6.36
CA SER A 9 -6.20 -6.28 6.44
C SER A 9 -5.85 -5.44 7.68
N ALA A 10 -5.47 -6.07 8.79
CA ALA A 10 -5.09 -5.35 10.00
C ALA A 10 -3.81 -4.56 9.78
N ILE A 11 -2.84 -5.13 9.07
CA ILE A 11 -1.59 -4.45 8.74
C ILE A 11 -1.86 -3.31 7.78
N ARG A 12 -2.66 -3.52 6.74
CA ARG A 12 -3.03 -2.44 5.81
C ARG A 12 -3.66 -1.27 6.55
N THR A 13 -4.60 -1.55 7.44
CA THR A 13 -5.28 -0.52 8.20
C THR A 13 -4.33 0.24 9.11
N SER A 14 -3.47 -0.47 9.84
CA SER A 14 -2.50 0.14 10.76
C SER A 14 -1.50 1.02 10.03
N LEU A 15 -0.91 0.52 8.97
CA LEU A 15 0.07 1.29 8.19
C LEU A 15 -0.56 2.51 7.54
N SER A 16 -1.75 2.34 6.95
CA SER A 16 -2.47 3.45 6.33
C SER A 16 -2.78 4.54 7.35
N PHE A 17 -3.22 4.15 8.54
CA PHE A 17 -3.53 5.10 9.60
C PHE A 17 -2.29 5.88 10.02
N MET A 18 -1.17 5.18 10.27
CA MET A 18 0.07 5.81 10.68
C MET A 18 0.60 6.78 9.63
N LEU A 19 0.60 6.35 8.37
CA LEU A 19 1.13 7.18 7.28
C LEU A 19 0.24 8.39 7.01
N LYS A 20 -1.06 8.23 7.08
CA LYS A 20 -1.99 9.37 6.93
C LYS A 20 -1.85 10.37 8.06
N ARG A 21 -1.61 9.90 9.28
CA ARG A 21 -1.34 10.81 10.40
C ARG A 21 -0.06 11.62 10.19
N ALA A 22 0.92 11.04 9.51
CA ALA A 22 2.14 11.74 9.14
C ALA A 22 1.95 12.62 7.89
N LYS A 23 0.71 12.74 7.41
CA LYS A 23 0.30 13.57 6.27
C LYS A 23 0.79 13.07 4.92
N TYR A 24 1.03 11.77 4.81
CA TYR A 24 1.28 11.14 3.52
C TYR A 24 -0.02 10.73 2.86
N ASP A 25 -0.03 10.75 1.54
CA ASP A 25 -1.11 10.20 0.75
C ASP A 25 -0.84 8.71 0.56
N VAL A 26 -1.80 7.85 0.91
CA VAL A 26 -1.60 6.40 0.99
C VAL A 26 -2.73 5.67 0.29
N GLN A 27 -2.36 4.64 -0.47
CA GLN A 27 -3.32 3.63 -0.92
C GLN A 27 -2.83 2.26 -0.47
N ALA A 28 -3.75 1.40 -0.07
CA ALA A 28 -3.43 0.06 0.40
C ALA A 28 -4.22 -0.97 -0.40
N VAL A 29 -3.53 -2.00 -0.86
CA VAL A 29 -4.13 -3.07 -1.65
C VAL A 29 -3.76 -4.43 -1.08
N SER A 30 -4.54 -5.46 -1.41
CA SER A 30 -4.36 -6.80 -0.86
C SER A 30 -3.58 -7.73 -1.77
N SER A 31 -3.31 -7.35 -3.00
CA SER A 31 -2.64 -8.24 -3.95
C SER A 31 -1.73 -7.49 -4.90
N PRO A 32 -0.69 -8.17 -5.44
CA PRO A 32 0.17 -7.56 -6.46
C PRO A 32 -0.60 -7.16 -7.72
N LYS A 33 -1.65 -7.89 -8.06
CA LYS A 33 -2.47 -7.58 -9.25
C LYS A 33 -3.12 -6.21 -9.12
N GLU A 34 -3.69 -5.90 -7.96
CA GLU A 34 -4.25 -4.58 -7.70
C GLU A 34 -3.18 -3.50 -7.71
N ALA A 35 -2.01 -3.83 -7.16
CA ALA A 35 -0.88 -2.89 -7.13
C ALA A 35 -0.43 -2.50 -8.53
N ILE A 36 -0.36 -3.45 -9.45
CA ILE A 36 0.06 -3.18 -10.83
C ILE A 36 -0.89 -2.17 -11.49
N ALA A 37 -2.19 -2.32 -11.27
CA ALA A 37 -3.17 -1.39 -11.83
C ALA A 37 -2.96 0.04 -11.30
N ILE A 38 -2.63 0.17 -10.01
CA ILE A 38 -2.38 1.47 -9.41
C ILE A 38 -1.06 2.07 -9.91
N VAL A 39 -0.01 1.27 -10.00
CA VAL A 39 1.28 1.76 -10.50
C VAL A 39 1.16 2.29 -11.93
N ARG A 40 0.30 1.68 -12.74
CA ARG A 40 0.10 2.13 -14.12
C ARG A 40 -0.66 3.44 -14.21
N SER A 41 -1.58 3.69 -13.29
CA SER A 41 -2.40 4.90 -13.34
C SER A 41 -1.83 6.03 -12.49
N VAL A 42 -1.19 5.73 -11.37
CA VAL A 42 -0.62 6.72 -10.45
C VAL A 42 0.76 6.22 -10.02
N ALA A 43 1.82 6.84 -10.48
CA ALA A 43 3.17 6.42 -10.12
C ALA A 43 3.44 6.70 -8.64
N PRO A 44 3.47 5.69 -7.76
CA PRO A 44 3.74 5.92 -6.35
C PRO A 44 5.21 6.28 -6.13
N GLU A 45 5.47 7.09 -5.12
CA GLU A 45 6.83 7.47 -4.75
C GLU A 45 7.52 6.37 -3.95
N LEU A 46 6.73 5.57 -3.25
CA LEU A 46 7.24 4.49 -2.40
C LEU A 46 6.23 3.34 -2.40
N ILE A 47 6.76 2.12 -2.45
CA ILE A 47 5.96 0.90 -2.34
C ILE A 47 6.44 0.13 -1.13
N LEU A 48 5.53 -0.15 -0.21
CA LEU A 48 5.78 -1.00 0.95
C LEU A 48 5.09 -2.34 0.71
N MET A 49 5.87 -3.40 0.62
CA MET A 49 5.35 -4.73 0.29
C MET A 49 5.78 -5.74 1.33
N ASP A 50 4.83 -6.59 1.75
CA ASP A 50 5.12 -7.71 2.65
C ASP A 50 6.00 -8.74 1.93
N MET A 51 7.13 -9.07 2.52
CA MET A 51 8.07 -10.04 1.95
C MET A 51 7.56 -11.47 2.05
N ASN A 52 6.58 -11.73 2.88
CA ASN A 52 5.97 -13.06 3.06
C ASN A 52 4.64 -13.18 2.32
N PHE A 53 4.49 -12.43 1.27
CA PHE A 53 3.26 -12.43 0.48
C PHE A 53 3.07 -13.81 -0.18
N SER A 54 1.91 -14.40 0.04
CA SER A 54 1.62 -15.74 -0.50
C SER A 54 0.60 -15.68 -1.64
#